data_3878190e0f2aa2f2beb0cd65649e3903
#
_entry.id   3878190e0f2aa2f2beb0cd65649e3903
#
_cell.length_a   1.000
_cell.length_b   1.000
_cell.length_c   1.000
_cell.angle_alpha   90.00
_cell.angle_beta   90.00
_cell.angle_gamma   90.00
#
_symmetry.space_group_name_H-M   'P 1'
#
loop_
_entity.id
_entity.type
_entity.pdbx_description
1 polymer ?
#
loop_
_entity_poly.entity_id
_entity_poly.type
_entity_poly.pdbx_seq_one_letter_code
_entity_poly.pdbx_strand_id
1 'polypeptide(L)'
;MKLYFILNKFKSERVNNVKFQIDKFNLTSKYDIKIFEAILGFNMNIQKLGRFTAGMIGCYISHVQLWKNAIMNGDKIIAIAEDDVYINEDNINDLINHAPENWDFILAGYHEHIKIKPLNEILGTSTRFTGLHFYVVNIENLKAKIDLFDKMTEQIDLQMSNLTQQRKINTYLSNINCANQSGFETDVQFSNGGSKFKKDFQIIGICGIYRSGTTWQINAIKTILELNGLRVAVGNTGNEYQDKITDFIGVDCDVLIYKTHKYSGYERNNMDVIFTSNRDLNEVQKSWQRIANI
;
A
#
# COMPACT_ATOMS: atom_id res chain seq x y z
N MET A 1 -13.36 -8.51 -22.36
CA MET A 1 -12.12 -8.62 -21.56
C MET A 1 -12.43 -8.24 -20.13
N LYS A 2 -11.80 -8.88 -19.10
CA LYS A 2 -11.90 -8.47 -17.71
C LYS A 2 -10.97 -7.31 -17.43
N LEU A 3 -11.44 -6.31 -16.66
CA LEU A 3 -10.63 -5.26 -16.09
C LEU A 3 -10.68 -5.39 -14.56
N TYR A 4 -9.53 -5.66 -13.97
CA TYR A 4 -9.37 -5.78 -12.52
C TYR A 4 -8.87 -4.47 -11.92
N PHE A 5 -9.50 -4.02 -10.84
CA PHE A 5 -8.93 -3.02 -9.95
C PHE A 5 -8.34 -3.73 -8.72
N ILE A 6 -7.04 -3.56 -8.48
CA ILE A 6 -6.40 -3.99 -7.22
C ILE A 6 -6.74 -2.92 -6.19
N LEU A 7 -7.61 -3.24 -5.24
CA LEU A 7 -8.24 -2.26 -4.35
C LEU A 7 -7.95 -2.55 -2.87
N ASN A 8 -7.36 -1.57 -2.19
CA ASN A 8 -7.35 -1.53 -0.73
C ASN A 8 -8.71 -1.01 -0.23
N LYS A 9 -9.63 -1.93 0.08
CA LYS A 9 -11.00 -1.63 0.50
C LYS A 9 -11.12 -0.84 1.82
N PHE A 10 -10.04 -0.80 2.62
CA PHE A 10 -10.02 -0.08 3.89
C PHE A 10 -9.77 1.42 3.74
N LYS A 11 -9.46 1.88 2.53
CA LYS A 11 -9.24 3.30 2.21
C LYS A 11 -10.40 3.85 1.40
N SER A 12 -11.27 4.60 2.06
CA SER A 12 -12.48 5.13 1.44
C SER A 12 -12.19 6.02 0.23
N GLU A 13 -11.10 6.80 0.27
CA GLU A 13 -10.65 7.63 -0.84
C GLU A 13 -10.29 6.79 -2.08
N ARG A 14 -9.66 5.62 -1.89
CA ARG A 14 -9.32 4.69 -2.96
C ARG A 14 -10.57 4.04 -3.56
N VAL A 15 -11.50 3.60 -2.70
CA VAL A 15 -12.80 3.06 -3.13
C VAL A 15 -13.57 4.08 -3.95
N ASN A 16 -13.61 5.34 -3.51
CA ASN A 16 -14.28 6.41 -4.22
C ASN A 16 -13.59 6.75 -5.55
N ASN A 17 -12.25 6.73 -5.58
CA ASN A 17 -11.51 6.93 -6.82
C ASN A 17 -11.84 5.86 -7.86
N VAL A 18 -11.79 4.57 -7.48
CA VAL A 18 -12.12 3.47 -8.40
C VAL A 18 -13.53 3.62 -8.97
N LYS A 19 -14.53 3.92 -8.13
CA LYS A 19 -15.90 4.20 -8.60
C LYS A 19 -15.93 5.37 -9.60
N PHE A 20 -15.27 6.48 -9.26
CA PHE A 20 -15.18 7.64 -10.13
C PHE A 20 -14.56 7.31 -11.49
N GLN A 21 -13.47 6.53 -11.54
CA GLN A 21 -12.83 6.13 -12.80
C GLN A 21 -13.76 5.23 -13.63
N ILE A 22 -14.45 4.28 -13.00
CA ILE A 22 -15.41 3.40 -13.67
C ILE A 22 -16.52 4.23 -14.32
N ASP A 23 -17.11 5.15 -13.59
CA ASP A 23 -18.24 5.98 -14.06
C ASP A 23 -17.79 6.97 -15.15
N LYS A 24 -16.68 7.69 -14.92
CA LYS A 24 -16.14 8.70 -15.84
C LYS A 24 -15.90 8.15 -17.23
N PHE A 25 -15.36 6.94 -17.35
CA PHE A 25 -15.03 6.33 -18.64
C PHE A 25 -16.05 5.30 -19.11
N ASN A 26 -17.18 5.15 -18.39
CA ASN A 26 -18.20 4.15 -18.69
C ASN A 26 -17.59 2.75 -18.90
N LEU A 27 -16.64 2.37 -18.00
CA LEU A 27 -15.86 1.17 -18.16
C LEU A 27 -16.70 -0.11 -18.14
N THR A 28 -17.84 -0.09 -17.43
CA THR A 28 -18.79 -1.23 -17.37
C THR A 28 -19.41 -1.58 -18.72
N SER A 29 -19.47 -0.62 -19.66
CA SER A 29 -19.95 -0.91 -21.01
C SER A 29 -18.90 -1.59 -21.91
N LYS A 30 -17.63 -1.48 -21.53
CA LYS A 30 -16.48 -1.94 -22.32
C LYS A 30 -15.84 -3.21 -21.76
N TYR A 31 -15.86 -3.36 -20.43
CA TYR A 31 -15.14 -4.38 -19.69
C TYR A 31 -16.04 -5.10 -18.69
N ASP A 32 -15.73 -6.36 -18.41
CA ASP A 32 -16.22 -7.08 -17.24
C ASP A 32 -15.39 -6.65 -16.01
N ILE A 33 -15.91 -5.67 -15.26
CA ILE A 33 -15.20 -5.08 -14.11
C ILE A 33 -15.13 -6.06 -12.95
N LYS A 34 -13.94 -6.26 -12.43
CA LYS A 34 -13.65 -7.12 -11.27
C LYS A 34 -12.86 -6.33 -10.23
N ILE A 35 -13.19 -6.53 -8.98
CA ILE A 35 -12.39 -6.02 -7.85
C ILE A 35 -11.53 -7.17 -7.33
N PHE A 36 -10.22 -6.95 -7.29
CA PHE A 36 -9.27 -7.80 -6.61
C PHE A 36 -8.86 -7.11 -5.31
N GLU A 37 -9.17 -7.73 -4.18
CA GLU A 37 -8.80 -7.18 -2.89
C GLU A 37 -7.28 -7.20 -2.74
N ALA A 38 -6.68 -6.03 -2.52
CA ALA A 38 -5.24 -5.88 -2.35
C ALA A 38 -4.76 -6.71 -1.14
N ILE A 39 -3.69 -7.46 -1.34
CA ILE A 39 -3.04 -8.20 -0.27
C ILE A 39 -2.19 -7.23 0.53
N LEU A 40 -2.55 -7.03 1.77
CA LEU A 40 -1.82 -6.14 2.67
C LEU A 40 -0.67 -6.94 3.32
N GLY A 41 0.55 -6.58 3.01
CA GLY A 41 1.73 -7.26 3.54
C GLY A 41 1.83 -7.20 5.06
N PHE A 42 1.18 -6.21 5.69
CA PHE A 42 1.05 -6.08 7.14
C PHE A 42 0.26 -7.24 7.78
N ASN A 43 -0.70 -7.81 7.06
CA ASN A 43 -1.52 -8.92 7.55
C ASN A 43 -0.82 -10.28 7.42
N MET A 44 0.37 -10.34 6.83
CA MET A 44 1.04 -11.61 6.52
C MET A 44 2.02 -12.08 7.59
N ASN A 45 2.11 -11.40 8.73
CA ASN A 45 3.09 -11.71 9.80
C ASN A 45 4.54 -11.80 9.29
N ILE A 46 4.84 -11.08 8.21
CA ILE A 46 6.14 -11.09 7.56
C ILE A 46 7.07 -10.20 8.37
N GLN A 47 7.93 -10.82 9.16
CA GLN A 47 9.11 -10.13 9.65
C GLN A 47 9.89 -9.61 8.46
N LYS A 48 10.37 -8.37 8.57
CA LYS A 48 11.10 -7.62 7.54
C LYS A 48 11.99 -8.52 6.68
N LEU A 49 11.59 -8.80 5.45
CA LEU A 49 12.35 -9.58 4.49
C LEU A 49 13.44 -8.69 3.88
N GLY A 50 14.52 -8.47 4.62
CA GLY A 50 15.65 -7.69 4.15
C GLY A 50 15.28 -6.21 3.88
N ARG A 51 15.45 -5.76 2.62
CA ARG A 51 15.20 -4.37 2.19
C ARG A 51 13.74 -4.07 1.82
N PHE A 52 12.87 -5.09 1.78
CA PHE A 52 11.49 -4.91 1.34
C PHE A 52 10.59 -4.52 2.50
N THR A 53 9.76 -3.51 2.29
CA THR A 53 8.71 -3.12 3.24
C THR A 53 7.51 -4.06 3.10
N ALA A 54 6.65 -4.10 4.12
CA ALA A 54 5.40 -4.86 4.05
C ALA A 54 4.51 -4.40 2.89
N GLY A 55 4.45 -3.08 2.62
CA GLY A 55 3.72 -2.54 1.48
C GLY A 55 4.27 -3.02 0.13
N MET A 56 5.60 -3.03 -0.04
CA MET A 56 6.25 -3.58 -1.25
C MET A 56 5.90 -5.04 -1.46
N ILE A 57 5.91 -5.84 -0.38
CA ILE A 57 5.59 -7.28 -0.43
C ILE A 57 4.12 -7.48 -0.78
N GLY A 58 3.21 -6.75 -0.12
CA GLY A 58 1.78 -6.82 -0.38
C GLY A 58 1.43 -6.44 -1.83
N CYS A 59 2.01 -5.36 -2.34
CA CYS A 59 1.87 -4.95 -3.74
C CYS A 59 2.34 -6.06 -4.68
N TYR A 60 3.57 -6.57 -4.49
CA TYR A 60 4.13 -7.66 -5.29
C TYR A 60 3.21 -8.88 -5.33
N ILE A 61 2.80 -9.36 -4.17
CA ILE A 61 1.96 -10.55 -4.06
C ILE A 61 0.59 -10.31 -4.70
N SER A 62 0.01 -9.12 -4.55
CA SER A 62 -1.28 -8.78 -5.17
C SER A 62 -1.26 -8.95 -6.68
N HIS A 63 -0.25 -8.40 -7.34
CA HIS A 63 -0.09 -8.54 -8.79
C HIS A 63 0.14 -10.00 -9.22
N VAL A 64 1.10 -10.70 -8.59
CA VAL A 64 1.44 -12.08 -8.95
C VAL A 64 0.27 -13.03 -8.68
N GLN A 65 -0.43 -12.88 -7.56
CA GLN A 65 -1.60 -13.70 -7.23
C GLN A 65 -2.75 -13.47 -8.22
N LEU A 66 -2.97 -12.21 -8.62
CA LEU A 66 -3.97 -11.90 -9.65
C LEU A 66 -3.64 -12.57 -10.98
N TRP A 67 -2.39 -12.54 -11.43
CA TRP A 67 -1.98 -13.24 -12.65
C TRP A 67 -2.16 -14.76 -12.55
N LYS A 68 -1.77 -15.36 -11.41
CA LYS A 68 -1.98 -16.81 -11.16
C LYS A 68 -3.47 -17.17 -11.16
N ASN A 69 -4.32 -16.34 -10.56
CA ASN A 69 -5.76 -16.54 -10.58
C ASN A 69 -6.33 -16.47 -12.02
N ALA A 70 -5.87 -15.50 -12.81
CA ALA A 70 -6.28 -15.37 -14.20
C ALA A 70 -5.86 -16.61 -15.04
N ILE A 71 -4.66 -17.15 -14.83
CA ILE A 71 -4.19 -18.41 -15.44
C ILE A 71 -5.11 -19.57 -15.05
N MET A 72 -5.44 -19.72 -13.77
CA MET A 72 -6.33 -20.78 -13.28
C MET A 72 -7.74 -20.66 -13.84
N ASN A 73 -8.24 -19.45 -14.03
CA ASN A 73 -9.55 -19.16 -14.58
C ASN A 73 -9.61 -19.35 -16.11
N GLY A 74 -8.49 -19.60 -16.79
CA GLY A 74 -8.41 -19.71 -18.24
C GLY A 74 -8.64 -18.39 -18.98
N ASP A 75 -8.38 -17.26 -18.32
CA ASP A 75 -8.41 -15.95 -18.96
C ASP A 75 -7.32 -15.86 -20.04
N LYS A 76 -7.59 -15.16 -21.13
CA LYS A 76 -6.61 -14.98 -22.22
C LYS A 76 -5.84 -13.68 -22.07
N ILE A 77 -6.58 -12.59 -21.94
CA ILE A 77 -6.06 -11.23 -21.77
C ILE A 77 -6.86 -10.56 -20.67
N ILE A 78 -6.18 -9.90 -19.75
CA ILE A 78 -6.81 -9.09 -18.71
C ILE A 78 -6.18 -7.70 -18.68
N ALA A 79 -6.97 -6.69 -18.31
CA ALA A 79 -6.46 -5.38 -17.95
C ALA A 79 -6.44 -5.25 -16.41
N ILE A 80 -5.50 -4.50 -15.89
CA ILE A 80 -5.30 -4.30 -14.45
C ILE A 80 -5.06 -2.81 -14.19
N ALA A 81 -5.73 -2.27 -13.19
CA ALA A 81 -5.53 -0.92 -12.68
C ALA A 81 -5.29 -0.96 -11.17
N GLU A 82 -4.41 -0.11 -10.67
CA GLU A 82 -4.26 0.13 -9.22
C GLU A 82 -5.36 1.07 -8.72
N ASP A 83 -5.67 1.05 -7.45
CA ASP A 83 -6.76 1.85 -6.87
C ASP A 83 -6.47 3.34 -6.78
N ASP A 84 -5.21 3.75 -7.00
CA ASP A 84 -4.78 5.15 -7.09
C ASP A 84 -4.58 5.63 -8.54
N VAL A 85 -5.00 4.85 -9.50
CA VAL A 85 -4.96 5.24 -10.90
C VAL A 85 -5.84 6.48 -11.16
N TYR A 86 -5.36 7.37 -12.01
CA TYR A 86 -6.14 8.40 -12.67
C TYR A 86 -6.03 8.17 -14.18
N ILE A 87 -7.10 7.64 -14.76
CA ILE A 87 -7.17 7.35 -16.19
C ILE A 87 -7.40 8.67 -16.95
N ASN A 88 -6.53 8.95 -17.91
CA ASN A 88 -6.66 10.09 -18.80
C ASN A 88 -7.42 9.69 -20.06
N GLU A 89 -7.08 8.51 -20.60
CA GLU A 89 -7.62 7.95 -21.82
C GLU A 89 -7.71 6.43 -21.74
N ASP A 90 -8.80 5.86 -22.22
CA ASP A 90 -8.98 4.41 -22.31
C ASP A 90 -8.79 3.97 -23.77
N ASN A 91 -7.56 3.59 -24.11
CA ASN A 91 -7.15 3.10 -25.42
C ASN A 91 -6.64 1.64 -25.41
N ILE A 92 -7.00 0.86 -24.38
CA ILE A 92 -6.52 -0.52 -24.19
C ILE A 92 -6.69 -1.39 -25.42
N ASN A 93 -7.81 -1.30 -26.11
CA ASN A 93 -8.07 -2.11 -27.30
C ASN A 93 -7.10 -1.74 -28.45
N ASP A 94 -6.78 -0.48 -28.62
CA ASP A 94 -5.84 -0.04 -29.63
C ASP A 94 -4.42 -0.50 -29.30
N LEU A 95 -4.03 -0.46 -28.03
CA LEU A 95 -2.74 -0.99 -27.58
C LEU A 95 -2.60 -2.49 -27.91
N ILE A 96 -3.64 -3.28 -27.64
CA ILE A 96 -3.65 -4.73 -27.92
C ILE A 96 -3.57 -4.99 -29.43
N ASN A 97 -4.34 -4.26 -30.23
CA ASN A 97 -4.40 -4.44 -31.68
C ASN A 97 -3.07 -4.11 -32.40
N HIS A 98 -2.25 -3.24 -31.83
CA HIS A 98 -0.95 -2.84 -32.38
C HIS A 98 0.24 -3.57 -31.72
N ALA A 99 -0.03 -4.49 -30.80
CA ALA A 99 1.02 -5.23 -30.11
C ALA A 99 1.61 -6.34 -30.99
N PRO A 100 2.92 -6.58 -30.96
CA PRO A 100 3.52 -7.76 -31.55
C PRO A 100 2.94 -9.04 -30.94
N GLU A 101 2.85 -10.12 -31.72
CA GLU A 101 2.22 -11.38 -31.28
C GLU A 101 2.79 -11.95 -29.97
N ASN A 102 4.06 -11.72 -29.70
CA ASN A 102 4.77 -12.29 -28.56
C ASN A 102 4.77 -11.39 -27.29
N TRP A 103 3.88 -10.40 -27.19
CA TRP A 103 3.83 -9.55 -26.02
C TRP A 103 3.34 -10.29 -24.76
N ASP A 104 3.92 -9.97 -23.62
CA ASP A 104 3.49 -10.45 -22.31
C ASP A 104 2.73 -9.36 -21.54
N PHE A 105 3.25 -8.12 -21.60
CA PHE A 105 2.69 -6.97 -20.90
C PHE A 105 2.67 -5.73 -21.79
N ILE A 106 1.64 -4.90 -21.63
CA ILE A 106 1.56 -3.57 -22.23
C ILE A 106 1.22 -2.57 -21.13
N LEU A 107 2.11 -1.62 -20.84
CA LEU A 107 1.88 -0.56 -19.88
C LEU A 107 1.13 0.60 -20.55
N ALA A 108 -0.09 0.86 -20.11
CA ALA A 108 -0.90 2.02 -20.50
C ALA A 108 -0.68 3.21 -19.56
N GLY A 109 -0.37 2.94 -18.28
CA GLY A 109 -0.01 3.92 -17.26
C GLY A 109 1.32 3.57 -16.58
N TYR A 110 2.24 4.52 -16.56
CA TYR A 110 3.60 4.40 -16.02
C TYR A 110 4.11 5.78 -15.60
N HIS A 111 5.29 5.86 -14.95
CA HIS A 111 5.87 7.16 -14.59
C HIS A 111 6.41 7.92 -15.81
N GLU A 112 6.00 9.17 -15.99
CA GLU A 112 6.29 10.01 -17.18
C GLU A 112 7.77 10.29 -17.45
N HIS A 113 8.66 10.16 -16.43
CA HIS A 113 10.11 10.35 -16.60
C HIS A 113 10.80 9.21 -17.36
N ILE A 114 10.05 8.23 -17.86
CA ILE A 114 10.58 7.08 -18.58
C ILE A 114 10.82 7.44 -20.05
N LYS A 115 12.04 7.16 -20.53
CA LYS A 115 12.37 7.34 -21.94
C LYS A 115 11.84 6.16 -22.76
N ILE A 116 10.93 6.44 -23.68
CA ILE A 116 10.37 5.45 -24.61
C ILE A 116 11.03 5.59 -25.97
N LYS A 117 11.35 4.45 -26.58
CA LYS A 117 11.75 4.35 -27.99
C LYS A 117 10.53 3.85 -28.75
N PRO A 118 9.93 4.65 -29.65
CA PRO A 118 8.78 4.21 -30.43
C PRO A 118 9.07 2.95 -31.24
N LEU A 119 8.14 2.01 -31.22
CA LEU A 119 8.12 0.80 -32.06
C LEU A 119 7.18 1.01 -33.26
N ASN A 120 6.02 1.61 -33.01
CA ASN A 120 5.04 2.04 -34.01
C ASN A 120 4.36 3.34 -33.52
N GLU A 121 3.27 3.75 -34.12
CA GLU A 121 2.55 4.98 -33.75
C GLU A 121 1.95 4.92 -32.32
N ILE A 122 1.59 3.73 -31.85
CA ILE A 122 0.86 3.50 -30.59
C ILE A 122 1.78 3.01 -29.46
N LEU A 123 2.74 2.12 -29.79
CA LEU A 123 3.56 1.42 -28.82
C LEU A 123 5.04 1.73 -28.96
N GLY A 124 5.73 1.62 -27.85
CA GLY A 124 7.18 1.73 -27.79
C GLY A 124 7.79 0.75 -26.79
N THR A 125 9.10 0.84 -26.67
CA THR A 125 9.91 0.05 -25.75
C THR A 125 10.71 0.96 -24.85
N SER A 126 11.03 0.49 -23.66
CA SER A 126 11.96 1.16 -22.73
C SER A 126 12.95 0.15 -22.16
N THR A 127 14.17 0.59 -21.95
CA THR A 127 15.19 -0.23 -21.28
C THR A 127 14.97 -0.29 -19.77
N ARG A 128 14.18 0.65 -19.22
CA ARG A 128 13.82 0.67 -17.81
C ARG A 128 12.50 1.41 -17.65
N PHE A 129 11.59 0.82 -16.91
CA PHE A 129 10.30 1.45 -16.56
C PHE A 129 9.98 1.22 -15.08
N THR A 130 9.09 2.06 -14.56
CA THR A 130 8.50 1.97 -13.21
C THR A 130 7.04 2.37 -13.26
N GLY A 131 6.28 1.89 -12.26
CA GLY A 131 4.84 2.11 -12.16
C GLY A 131 4.03 1.11 -12.99
N LEU A 132 3.00 0.58 -12.35
CA LEU A 132 2.05 -0.37 -12.95
C LEU A 132 0.63 0.14 -12.73
N HIS A 133 0.41 1.46 -12.92
CA HIS A 133 -0.87 2.09 -12.56
C HIS A 133 -2.03 1.55 -13.40
N PHE A 134 -1.76 1.27 -14.70
CA PHE A 134 -2.72 0.73 -15.63
C PHE A 134 -1.99 -0.07 -16.72
N TYR A 135 -2.30 -1.35 -16.86
CA TYR A 135 -1.60 -2.20 -17.81
C TYR A 135 -2.43 -3.40 -18.25
N VAL A 136 -2.00 -4.05 -19.32
CA VAL A 136 -2.63 -5.25 -19.89
C VAL A 136 -1.65 -6.42 -19.81
N VAL A 137 -2.18 -7.60 -19.56
CA VAL A 137 -1.41 -8.85 -19.48
C VAL A 137 -1.96 -9.85 -20.49
N ASN A 138 -1.08 -10.40 -21.32
CA ASN A 138 -1.36 -11.58 -22.11
C ASN A 138 -1.13 -12.83 -21.25
N ILE A 139 -2.20 -13.35 -20.69
CA ILE A 139 -2.16 -14.49 -19.76
C ILE A 139 -1.72 -15.78 -20.47
N GLU A 140 -2.08 -15.95 -21.75
CA GLU A 140 -1.65 -17.11 -22.52
C GLU A 140 -0.13 -17.17 -22.67
N ASN A 141 0.51 -16.03 -22.95
CA ASN A 141 1.97 -15.94 -23.05
C ASN A 141 2.66 -15.96 -21.67
N LEU A 142 2.08 -15.27 -20.67
CA LEU A 142 2.64 -15.21 -19.33
C LEU A 142 2.62 -16.56 -18.62
N LYS A 143 1.65 -17.43 -18.91
CA LYS A 143 1.50 -18.76 -18.27
C LYS A 143 2.79 -19.57 -18.29
N ALA A 144 3.56 -19.55 -19.40
CA ALA A 144 4.82 -20.25 -19.51
C ALA A 144 6.00 -19.58 -18.78
N LYS A 145 5.78 -18.40 -18.23
CA LYS A 145 6.82 -17.53 -17.63
C LYS A 145 6.49 -17.14 -16.18
N ILE A 146 5.35 -17.57 -15.63
CA ILE A 146 4.86 -17.13 -14.33
C ILE A 146 5.83 -17.47 -13.19
N ASP A 147 6.58 -18.55 -13.30
CA ASP A 147 7.59 -18.98 -12.32
C ASP A 147 8.73 -17.95 -12.13
N LEU A 148 8.95 -17.05 -13.11
CA LEU A 148 9.89 -15.94 -12.99
C LEU A 148 9.51 -14.96 -11.86
N PHE A 149 8.26 -15.03 -11.39
CA PHE A 149 7.71 -14.20 -10.34
C PHE A 149 7.46 -14.94 -9.02
N ASP A 150 7.87 -16.20 -8.90
CA ASP A 150 7.71 -16.96 -7.65
C ASP A 150 8.59 -16.41 -6.52
N LYS A 151 9.69 -15.75 -6.88
CA LYS A 151 10.61 -15.13 -5.93
C LYS A 151 10.68 -13.62 -6.17
N MET A 152 10.32 -12.86 -5.16
CA MET A 152 10.51 -11.41 -5.16
C MET A 152 11.99 -11.06 -5.04
N THR A 153 12.55 -10.45 -6.07
CA THR A 153 13.95 -9.97 -6.11
C THR A 153 14.02 -8.45 -6.06
N GLU A 154 12.98 -7.77 -6.48
CA GLU A 154 12.77 -6.32 -6.52
C GLU A 154 11.28 -6.00 -6.30
N GLN A 155 10.92 -4.72 -6.26
CA GLN A 155 9.53 -4.29 -6.43
C GLN A 155 9.00 -4.81 -7.77
N ILE A 156 7.70 -5.04 -7.87
CA ILE A 156 7.12 -5.74 -9.02
C ILE A 156 7.43 -5.08 -10.36
N ASP A 157 7.35 -3.75 -10.44
CA ASP A 157 7.66 -2.97 -11.63
C ASP A 157 9.16 -3.04 -12.01
N LEU A 158 10.05 -2.95 -11.04
CA LEU A 158 11.49 -3.07 -11.25
C LEU A 158 11.89 -4.51 -11.64
N GLN A 159 11.25 -5.53 -11.04
CA GLN A 159 11.50 -6.92 -11.43
C GLN A 159 11.05 -7.17 -12.87
N MET A 160 9.88 -6.70 -13.27
CA MET A 160 9.41 -6.75 -14.65
C MET A 160 10.38 -6.03 -15.60
N SER A 161 10.82 -4.83 -15.25
CA SER A 161 11.79 -4.05 -16.02
C SER A 161 13.10 -4.83 -16.22
N ASN A 162 13.64 -5.43 -15.17
CA ASN A 162 14.85 -6.24 -15.21
C ASN A 162 14.69 -7.50 -16.10
N LEU A 163 13.54 -8.18 -15.98
CA LEU A 163 13.22 -9.35 -16.82
C LEU A 163 13.06 -8.97 -18.29
N THR A 164 12.50 -7.79 -18.56
CA THR A 164 12.40 -7.24 -19.93
C THR A 164 13.78 -6.95 -20.51
N GLN A 165 14.68 -6.33 -19.75
CA GLN A 165 16.08 -6.13 -20.19
C GLN A 165 16.81 -7.45 -20.48
N GLN A 166 16.53 -8.48 -19.70
CA GLN A 166 17.07 -9.82 -19.88
C GLN A 166 16.39 -10.59 -21.03
N ARG A 167 15.41 -10.00 -21.71
CA ARG A 167 14.59 -10.62 -22.77
C ARG A 167 13.87 -11.91 -22.34
N LYS A 168 13.56 -12.01 -21.03
CA LYS A 168 12.79 -13.13 -20.46
C LYS A 168 11.29 -12.91 -20.59
N ILE A 169 10.87 -11.64 -20.60
CA ILE A 169 9.52 -11.20 -20.90
C ILE A 169 9.54 -10.06 -21.92
N ASN A 170 8.44 -9.88 -22.63
CA ASN A 170 8.26 -8.83 -23.63
C ASN A 170 7.25 -7.81 -23.10
N THR A 171 7.76 -6.63 -22.68
CA THR A 171 6.94 -5.54 -22.19
C THR A 171 7.01 -4.37 -23.18
N TYR A 172 5.84 -3.88 -23.55
CA TYR A 172 5.67 -2.70 -24.38
C TYR A 172 5.00 -1.58 -23.57
N LEU A 173 5.18 -0.34 -23.98
CA LEU A 173 4.60 0.82 -23.34
C LEU A 173 3.77 1.59 -24.37
N SER A 174 2.65 2.16 -23.95
CA SER A 174 1.94 3.13 -24.78
C SER A 174 2.85 4.33 -25.06
N ASN A 175 2.88 4.84 -26.28
CA ASN A 175 3.62 6.06 -26.63
C ASN A 175 3.02 7.29 -25.92
N ILE A 176 1.74 7.24 -25.58
CA ILE A 176 1.01 8.25 -24.81
C ILE A 176 0.69 7.63 -23.46
N ASN A 177 1.08 8.29 -22.38
CA ASN A 177 0.76 7.83 -21.04
C ASN A 177 -0.74 8.01 -20.76
N CYS A 178 -1.50 6.92 -20.76
CA CYS A 178 -2.96 6.92 -20.69
C CYS A 178 -3.49 6.99 -19.26
N ALA A 179 -2.63 6.83 -18.28
CA ALA A 179 -3.00 6.92 -16.87
C ALA A 179 -1.83 7.35 -16.00
N ASN A 180 -2.14 8.18 -15.01
CA ASN A 180 -1.19 8.63 -14.00
C ASN A 180 -1.58 8.10 -12.62
N GLN A 181 -0.67 8.13 -11.69
CA GLN A 181 -0.95 7.88 -10.29
C GLN A 181 -1.58 9.13 -9.68
N SER A 182 -2.74 8.99 -9.04
CA SER A 182 -3.33 10.08 -8.27
C SER A 182 -2.45 10.38 -7.05
N GLY A 183 -2.46 11.65 -6.60
CA GLY A 183 -1.60 12.13 -5.50
C GLY A 183 -1.95 11.58 -4.12
N PHE A 184 -2.57 10.39 -4.02
CA PHE A 184 -2.78 9.70 -2.75
C PHE A 184 -1.44 9.28 -2.16
N GLU A 185 -1.38 9.23 -0.85
CA GLU A 185 -0.20 8.72 -0.18
C GLU A 185 0.08 7.26 -0.59
N THR A 186 1.35 6.95 -0.88
CA THR A 186 1.78 5.61 -1.26
C THR A 186 1.77 4.63 -0.09
N ASP A 187 1.32 3.39 -0.34
CA ASP A 187 1.42 2.29 0.63
C ASP A 187 2.77 1.57 0.58
N VAL A 188 3.56 1.85 -0.46
CA VAL A 188 4.75 1.08 -0.81
C VAL A 188 6.03 1.68 -0.22
N GLN A 189 6.11 3.00 -0.09
CA GLN A 189 7.34 3.68 0.32
C GLN A 189 7.18 4.44 1.64
N PHE A 190 8.14 4.25 2.55
CA PHE A 190 8.33 5.17 3.66
C PHE A 190 9.10 6.38 3.15
N SER A 191 8.49 7.55 3.15
CA SER A 191 9.24 8.78 2.91
C SER A 191 10.18 9.03 4.08
N ASN A 192 11.49 9.10 3.81
CA ASN A 192 12.53 9.39 4.79
C ASN A 192 12.53 10.84 5.30
N GLY A 193 11.51 11.62 5.05
CA GLY A 193 11.45 13.03 5.39
C GLY A 193 10.15 13.43 6.06
N GLY A 194 10.03 13.20 7.36
CA GLY A 194 9.05 13.89 8.21
C GLY A 194 7.55 13.67 7.91
N SER A 195 7.20 12.83 6.96
CA SER A 195 5.82 12.48 6.66
C SER A 195 5.30 11.43 7.64
N LYS A 196 3.99 11.47 7.89
CA LYS A 196 3.28 10.42 8.63
C LYS A 196 3.60 9.06 7.97
N PHE A 197 4.06 8.06 8.74
CA PHE A 197 4.13 6.72 8.20
C PHE A 197 2.72 6.18 8.01
N LYS A 198 2.50 5.40 6.94
CA LYS A 198 1.21 4.77 6.69
C LYS A 198 1.00 3.60 7.61
N LYS A 199 -0.18 3.54 8.16
CA LYS A 199 -0.63 2.55 9.11
C LYS A 199 -2.06 2.13 8.75
N ASP A 200 -2.34 0.87 8.87
CA ASP A 200 -3.67 0.29 8.65
C ASP A 200 -4.53 0.33 9.92
N PHE A 201 -4.06 1.00 10.97
CA PHE A 201 -4.72 1.18 12.25
C PHE A 201 -4.65 2.64 12.68
N GLN A 202 -5.59 3.07 13.50
CA GLN A 202 -5.55 4.39 14.13
C GLN A 202 -4.61 4.40 15.32
N ILE A 203 -3.89 5.49 15.52
CA ILE A 203 -3.04 5.67 16.70
C ILE A 203 -3.65 6.72 17.64
N ILE A 204 -3.97 6.28 18.83
CA ILE A 204 -4.39 7.13 19.92
C ILE A 204 -3.18 7.37 20.84
N GLY A 205 -2.64 8.57 20.81
CA GLY A 205 -1.55 8.98 21.69
C GLY A 205 -2.05 9.35 23.07
N ILE A 206 -1.46 8.77 24.12
CA ILE A 206 -1.68 9.18 25.51
C ILE A 206 -0.40 9.78 26.05
N CYS A 207 -0.41 11.10 26.15
CA CYS A 207 0.74 11.90 26.54
C CYS A 207 0.53 12.51 27.92
N GLY A 208 1.57 12.48 28.74
CA GLY A 208 1.54 13.10 30.05
C GLY A 208 2.82 12.85 30.84
N ILE A 209 3.04 13.64 31.86
CA ILE A 209 4.14 13.43 32.80
C ILE A 209 3.90 12.15 33.61
N TYR A 210 4.97 11.57 34.13
CA TYR A 210 4.87 10.42 35.03
C TYR A 210 3.88 10.68 36.17
N ARG A 211 3.08 9.69 36.51
CA ARG A 211 2.06 9.76 37.60
C ARG A 211 0.87 10.68 37.31
N SER A 212 0.69 11.10 36.06
CA SER A 212 -0.42 11.97 35.67
C SER A 212 -1.73 11.23 35.37
N GLY A 213 -1.79 9.92 35.57
CA GLY A 213 -3.00 9.12 35.30
C GLY A 213 -3.06 8.50 33.89
N THR A 214 -1.98 8.56 33.11
CA THR A 214 -1.95 8.02 31.74
C THR A 214 -2.28 6.53 31.67
N THR A 215 -1.89 5.71 32.67
CA THR A 215 -2.23 4.28 32.71
C THR A 215 -3.74 4.06 32.85
N TRP A 216 -4.42 4.88 33.67
CA TRP A 216 -5.88 4.80 33.79
C TRP A 216 -6.57 5.17 32.47
N GLN A 217 -6.09 6.21 31.78
CA GLN A 217 -6.62 6.61 30.48
C GLN A 217 -6.47 5.49 29.45
N ILE A 218 -5.32 4.81 29.41
CA ILE A 218 -5.10 3.65 28.53
C ILE A 218 -6.15 2.58 28.78
N ASN A 219 -6.32 2.18 30.04
CA ASN A 219 -7.25 1.10 30.38
C ASN A 219 -8.69 1.48 30.06
N ALA A 220 -9.10 2.71 30.36
CA ALA A 220 -10.44 3.20 30.06
C ALA A 220 -10.72 3.22 28.54
N ILE A 221 -9.81 3.80 27.75
CA ILE A 221 -9.94 3.90 26.30
C ILE A 221 -9.91 2.50 25.68
N LYS A 222 -8.97 1.65 26.10
CA LYS A 222 -8.88 0.25 25.64
C LYS A 222 -10.21 -0.46 25.87
N THR A 223 -10.74 -0.43 27.07
CA THR A 223 -12.01 -1.10 27.41
C THR A 223 -13.16 -0.59 26.55
N ILE A 224 -13.27 0.73 26.34
CA ILE A 224 -14.32 1.30 25.49
C ILE A 224 -14.20 0.79 24.06
N LEU A 225 -13.00 0.78 23.49
CA LEU A 225 -12.78 0.34 22.12
C LEU A 225 -13.07 -1.15 21.94
N GLU A 226 -12.60 -1.99 22.88
CA GLU A 226 -12.84 -3.44 22.86
C GLU A 226 -14.34 -3.79 23.01
N LEU A 227 -15.07 -3.05 23.84
CA LEU A 227 -16.53 -3.19 23.97
C LEU A 227 -17.29 -2.81 22.68
N ASN A 228 -16.67 -1.98 21.84
CA ASN A 228 -17.20 -1.64 20.50
C ASN A 228 -16.66 -2.56 19.39
N GLY A 229 -16.04 -3.69 19.74
CA GLY A 229 -15.62 -4.72 18.80
C GLY A 229 -14.32 -4.42 18.06
N LEU A 230 -13.56 -3.43 18.50
CA LEU A 230 -12.26 -3.09 17.90
C LEU A 230 -11.13 -3.88 18.56
N ARG A 231 -10.18 -4.33 17.76
CA ARG A 231 -8.95 -4.99 18.22
C ARG A 231 -7.95 -3.90 18.63
N VAL A 232 -7.49 -3.95 19.87
CA VAL A 232 -6.67 -2.89 20.45
C VAL A 232 -5.30 -3.42 20.84
N ALA A 233 -4.24 -2.85 20.26
CA ALA A 233 -2.87 -3.00 20.74
C ALA A 233 -2.47 -1.84 21.65
N VAL A 234 -1.54 -2.08 22.56
CA VAL A 234 -1.03 -1.06 23.47
C VAL A 234 0.50 -1.04 23.41
N GLY A 235 1.05 0.11 23.02
CA GLY A 235 2.46 0.40 23.05
C GLY A 235 2.84 1.32 24.21
N ASN A 236 4.02 1.13 24.79
CA ASN A 236 4.50 1.89 25.93
C ASN A 236 5.95 2.34 25.76
N THR A 237 6.22 3.62 25.94
CA THR A 237 7.56 4.15 26.15
C THR A 237 7.90 4.15 27.64
N GLY A 238 8.21 2.98 28.16
CA GLY A 238 8.75 2.85 29.53
C GLY A 238 10.23 3.17 29.60
N ASN A 239 10.77 3.35 30.82
CA ASN A 239 12.17 3.77 31.04
C ASN A 239 13.23 2.80 30.52
N GLU A 240 12.94 1.53 30.32
CA GLU A 240 13.90 0.49 29.91
C GLU A 240 13.60 -0.12 28.53
N TYR A 241 12.36 -0.06 28.07
CA TYR A 241 11.95 -0.55 26.75
C TYR A 241 11.15 0.53 26.05
N GLN A 242 11.79 1.22 25.11
CA GLN A 242 11.12 2.19 24.27
C GLN A 242 10.59 1.45 23.03
N ASP A 243 9.35 1.00 23.09
CA ASP A 243 8.64 0.62 21.86
C ASP A 243 8.56 1.86 20.96
N LYS A 244 8.95 1.70 19.71
CA LYS A 244 8.70 2.74 18.70
C LYS A 244 7.33 2.47 18.09
N ILE A 245 6.63 3.51 17.67
CA ILE A 245 5.36 3.34 16.92
C ILE A 245 5.57 2.38 15.74
N THR A 246 6.76 2.41 15.13
CA THR A 246 7.13 1.52 14.01
C THR A 246 7.20 0.03 14.39
N ASP A 247 7.36 -0.31 15.66
CA ASP A 247 7.42 -1.70 16.11
C ASP A 247 6.05 -2.39 16.06
N PHE A 248 4.98 -1.57 15.94
CA PHE A 248 3.60 -2.03 15.80
C PHE A 248 3.14 -2.14 14.34
N ILE A 249 4.00 -1.85 13.38
CA ILE A 249 3.70 -2.07 11.97
C ILE A 249 3.58 -3.58 11.73
N GLY A 250 2.40 -4.03 11.28
CA GLY A 250 2.08 -5.45 11.08
C GLY A 250 1.45 -6.15 12.28
N VAL A 251 1.20 -5.43 13.38
CA VAL A 251 0.34 -5.95 14.46
C VAL A 251 -1.11 -5.92 13.96
N ASP A 252 -1.79 -7.07 14.07
CA ASP A 252 -3.20 -7.17 13.70
C ASP A 252 -4.10 -6.46 14.72
N CYS A 253 -4.27 -5.16 14.54
CA CYS A 253 -5.15 -4.33 15.36
C CYS A 253 -5.83 -3.25 14.52
N ASP A 254 -6.96 -2.78 15.00
CA ASP A 254 -7.71 -1.66 14.40
C ASP A 254 -7.25 -0.34 15.03
N VAL A 255 -6.82 -0.38 16.28
CA VAL A 255 -6.35 0.78 17.05
C VAL A 255 -5.12 0.43 17.87
N LEU A 256 -4.09 1.26 17.77
CA LEU A 256 -2.93 1.27 18.65
C LEU A 256 -3.09 2.38 19.69
N ILE A 257 -3.15 2.04 20.98
CA ILE A 257 -3.01 3.02 22.04
C ILE A 257 -1.52 3.13 22.37
N TYR A 258 -0.94 4.30 22.13
CA TYR A 258 0.49 4.53 22.32
C TYR A 258 0.74 5.52 23.46
N LYS A 259 1.36 5.02 24.52
CA LYS A 259 1.71 5.85 25.69
C LYS A 259 3.10 6.44 25.50
N THR A 260 3.24 7.74 25.67
CA THR A 260 4.54 8.41 25.68
C THR A 260 4.65 9.44 26.82
N HIS A 261 5.84 9.54 27.39
CA HIS A 261 6.20 10.60 28.34
C HIS A 261 7.16 11.62 27.71
N LYS A 262 7.67 11.30 26.52
CA LYS A 262 8.51 12.20 25.71
C LYS A 262 7.76 12.48 24.42
N TYR A 263 7.49 13.74 24.19
CA TYR A 263 6.70 14.17 23.05
C TYR A 263 7.61 14.76 21.99
N SER A 264 8.01 13.94 21.03
CA SER A 264 8.78 14.39 19.87
C SER A 264 7.87 14.81 18.71
N GLY A 265 8.37 15.63 17.81
CA GLY A 265 7.62 16.03 16.61
C GLY A 265 7.25 14.83 15.72
N TYR A 266 8.10 13.81 15.68
CA TYR A 266 7.84 12.58 14.94
C TYR A 266 6.63 11.81 15.49
N GLU A 267 6.58 11.57 16.79
CA GLU A 267 5.46 10.85 17.43
C GLU A 267 4.15 11.61 17.25
N ARG A 268 4.17 12.94 17.44
CA ARG A 268 3.01 13.80 17.25
C ARG A 268 2.40 13.66 15.86
N ASN A 269 3.24 13.68 14.83
CA ASN A 269 2.79 13.67 13.44
C ASN A 269 2.16 12.34 13.02
N ASN A 270 2.39 11.26 13.80
CA ASN A 270 1.89 9.93 13.50
C ASN A 270 0.67 9.52 14.35
N MET A 271 0.24 10.33 15.29
CA MET A 271 -0.95 10.10 16.11
C MET A 271 -2.18 10.75 15.47
N ASP A 272 -3.29 10.01 15.43
CA ASP A 272 -4.56 10.51 14.88
C ASP A 272 -5.33 11.31 15.94
N VAL A 273 -5.27 10.83 17.19
CA VAL A 273 -5.90 11.48 18.34
C VAL A 273 -4.89 11.51 19.49
N ILE A 274 -4.85 12.60 20.21
CA ILE A 274 -3.94 12.76 21.34
C ILE A 274 -4.75 13.13 22.57
N PHE A 275 -4.66 12.29 23.59
CA PHE A 275 -5.14 12.60 24.93
C PHE A 275 -3.97 13.06 25.78
N THR A 276 -4.14 14.17 26.46
CA THR A 276 -3.18 14.67 27.46
C THR A 276 -3.80 14.60 28.83
N SER A 277 -3.02 14.20 29.84
CA SER A 277 -3.47 14.34 31.22
C SER A 277 -3.01 15.67 31.77
N ASN A 278 -3.97 16.48 32.17
CA ASN A 278 -3.72 17.74 32.84
C ASN A 278 -3.93 17.51 34.35
N ARG A 279 -2.86 17.23 35.06
CA ARG A 279 -2.86 17.04 36.50
C ARG A 279 -1.96 18.09 37.17
N ASP A 280 -2.41 18.64 38.28
CA ASP A 280 -1.61 19.56 39.04
C ASP A 280 -0.25 18.98 39.42
N LEU A 281 0.84 19.73 39.19
CA LEU A 281 2.20 19.28 39.46
C LEU A 281 2.44 18.91 40.93
N ASN A 282 1.78 19.59 41.87
CA ASN A 282 1.89 19.27 43.30
C ASN A 282 1.27 17.89 43.57
N GLU A 283 0.16 17.56 42.94
CA GLU A 283 -0.45 16.22 43.04
C GLU A 283 0.43 15.13 42.44
N VAL A 284 1.09 15.42 41.34
CA VAL A 284 2.08 14.52 40.74
C VAL A 284 3.26 14.33 41.70
N GLN A 285 3.80 15.39 42.28
CA GLN A 285 4.89 15.34 43.24
C GLN A 285 4.53 14.56 44.49
N LYS A 286 3.36 14.79 45.06
CA LYS A 286 2.85 13.99 46.20
C LYS A 286 2.74 12.50 45.84
N SER A 287 2.32 12.18 44.63
CA SER A 287 2.24 10.80 44.15
C SER A 287 3.61 10.14 44.02
N TRP A 288 4.64 10.88 43.64
CA TRP A 288 6.03 10.39 43.60
C TRP A 288 6.56 10.15 45.01
N GLN A 289 6.34 11.08 45.94
CA GLN A 289 6.79 10.98 47.33
C GLN A 289 6.22 9.76 48.05
N ARG A 290 4.97 9.36 47.74
CA ARG A 290 4.35 8.15 48.29
C ARG A 290 5.06 6.86 47.85
N ILE A 291 5.65 6.84 46.67
CA ILE A 291 6.39 5.67 46.19
C ILE A 291 7.82 5.61 46.70
N ALA A 292 8.46 6.78 46.81
CA ALA A 292 9.83 6.86 47.30
C ALA A 292 9.95 6.49 48.80
N ASN A 293 8.83 6.46 49.51
CA ASN A 293 8.77 6.12 50.94
C ASN A 293 8.28 4.66 51.20
N ILE A 294 8.14 3.84 50.12
CA ILE A 294 7.90 2.40 50.19
C ILE A 294 9.23 1.66 49.97
#